data_bd210694d8cd010d6ed801434fd6f8f3
#
_entry.id   bd210694d8cd010d6ed801434fd6f8f3
#
_cell.length_a   1.000
_cell.length_b   1.000
_cell.length_c   1.000
_cell.angle_alpha   90.00
_cell.angle_beta   90.00
_cell.angle_gamma   90.00
#
_symmetry.space_group_name_H-M   'P 1'
#
loop_
_entity.id
_entity.type
_entity.pdbx_description
1 polymer ?
#
loop_
_entity_poly.entity_id
_entity_poly.type
_entity_poly.pdbx_seq_one_letter_code
_entity_poly.pdbx_strand_id
1 'polypeptide(L)'
;MLNISNLKTEINNTKILNGINLSVKPGEVHAIMGPNGSGKSTLASVLAGKEEHEVISGNIQFLNEEIVGLSPEEISHLGIFLSFQYPVEIPGVSLMNFMKACLDQRHEKLNKPAMPASDFLKKMRETCKSLNIDSDWLSRGINDGFSGGEKKRNEIFQMLLLNPKLAILDETDSGLDIDALKI
;
A
#
# COMPACT_ATOMS: atom_id res chain seq x y z
N MET A 1 10.41 14.22 0.05
CA MET A 1 9.80 13.06 0.73
C MET A 1 10.31 11.76 0.14
N LEU A 2 10.07 11.46 -1.14
CA LEU A 2 10.66 10.35 -1.89
C LEU A 2 11.63 10.89 -2.94
N ASN A 3 12.84 10.34 -3.01
CA ASN A 3 13.82 10.64 -4.05
C ASN A 3 14.40 9.34 -4.61
N ILE A 4 14.31 9.18 -5.91
CA ILE A 4 14.87 8.06 -6.66
C ILE A 4 15.91 8.61 -7.60
N SER A 5 17.12 8.03 -7.60
CA SER A 5 18.22 8.48 -8.44
C SER A 5 18.83 7.30 -9.19
N ASN A 6 18.79 7.38 -10.52
CA ASN A 6 19.39 6.43 -11.46
C ASN A 6 19.06 4.95 -11.16
N LEU A 7 17.82 4.68 -10.75
CA LEU A 7 17.36 3.35 -10.34
C LEU A 7 17.35 2.39 -11.53
N LYS A 8 18.05 1.28 -11.39
CA LYS A 8 18.06 0.17 -12.36
C LYS A 8 17.70 -1.12 -11.65
N THR A 9 16.79 -1.88 -12.24
CA THR A 9 16.34 -3.15 -11.68
C THR A 9 16.31 -4.24 -12.73
N GLU A 10 16.50 -5.48 -12.26
CA GLU A 10 16.39 -6.69 -13.07
C GLU A 10 15.39 -7.68 -12.43
N ILE A 11 14.78 -8.47 -13.29
CA ILE A 11 13.95 -9.64 -12.91
C ILE A 11 14.45 -10.79 -13.78
N ASN A 12 14.92 -11.88 -13.16
CA ASN A 12 15.45 -13.03 -13.88
C ASN A 12 16.50 -12.64 -14.95
N ASN A 13 17.47 -11.80 -14.59
CA ASN A 13 18.51 -11.24 -15.47
C ASN A 13 17.97 -10.38 -16.63
N THR A 14 16.73 -9.97 -16.60
CA THR A 14 16.14 -9.06 -17.60
C THR A 14 16.00 -7.67 -17.01
N LYS A 15 16.65 -6.67 -17.64
CA LYS A 15 16.54 -5.26 -17.21
C LYS A 15 15.12 -4.74 -17.45
N ILE A 16 14.51 -4.23 -16.40
CA ILE A 16 13.16 -3.66 -16.43
C ILE A 16 13.20 -2.14 -16.25
N LEU A 17 13.83 -1.67 -15.17
CA LEU A 17 14.02 -0.24 -14.97
C LEU A 17 15.45 0.15 -15.39
N ASN A 18 15.57 1.23 -16.14
CA ASN A 18 16.85 1.64 -16.72
C ASN A 18 17.17 3.10 -16.43
N GLY A 19 17.50 3.40 -15.17
CA GLY A 19 17.96 4.72 -14.76
C GLY A 19 16.80 5.68 -14.45
N ILE A 20 15.81 5.24 -13.69
CA ILE A 20 14.67 6.06 -13.26
C ILE A 20 15.14 7.13 -12.27
N ASN A 21 14.69 8.37 -12.51
CA ASN A 21 14.85 9.49 -11.61
C ASN A 21 13.48 10.06 -11.30
N LEU A 22 13.13 10.17 -10.01
CA LEU A 22 11.84 10.70 -9.57
C LEU A 22 12.01 11.39 -8.21
N SER A 23 11.41 12.55 -8.06
CA SER A 23 11.34 13.25 -6.76
C SER A 23 9.90 13.62 -6.48
N VAL A 24 9.38 13.18 -5.32
CA VAL A 24 8.02 13.48 -4.85
C VAL A 24 8.10 14.21 -3.53
N LYS A 25 7.49 15.39 -3.45
CA LYS A 25 7.41 16.19 -2.23
C LYS A 25 6.15 15.84 -1.42
N PRO A 26 6.09 16.21 -0.14
CA PRO A 26 4.85 16.08 0.63
C PRO A 26 3.69 16.84 -0.03
N GLY A 27 2.52 16.20 -0.11
CA GLY A 27 1.32 16.81 -0.69
C GLY A 27 1.26 16.79 -2.22
N GLU A 28 2.27 16.26 -2.91
CA GLU A 28 2.24 16.09 -4.36
C GLU A 28 1.58 14.74 -4.75
N VAL A 29 0.88 14.76 -5.89
CA VAL A 29 0.37 13.57 -6.57
C VAL A 29 1.09 13.44 -7.90
N HIS A 30 1.76 12.31 -8.10
CA HIS A 30 2.48 11.99 -9.33
C HIS A 30 1.81 10.83 -10.06
N ALA A 31 1.37 11.04 -11.29
CA ALA A 31 0.87 9.98 -12.15
C ALA A 31 2.01 9.42 -13.01
N ILE A 32 2.30 8.12 -12.85
CA ILE A 32 3.28 7.40 -13.65
C ILE A 32 2.55 6.76 -14.84
N MET A 33 2.81 7.24 -16.03
CA MET A 33 2.15 6.81 -17.26
C MET A 33 3.13 6.13 -18.21
N GLY A 34 2.61 5.20 -19.01
CA GLY A 34 3.39 4.49 -20.02
C GLY A 34 2.65 3.26 -20.53
N PRO A 35 3.12 2.65 -21.66
CA PRO A 35 2.51 1.46 -22.22
C PRO A 35 2.63 0.26 -21.27
N ASN A 36 1.88 -0.82 -21.55
CA ASN A 36 2.02 -2.07 -20.82
C ASN A 36 3.44 -2.62 -20.98
N GLY A 37 3.99 -3.16 -19.89
CA GLY A 37 5.37 -3.66 -19.86
C GLY A 37 6.45 -2.58 -19.71
N SER A 38 6.10 -1.30 -19.52
CA SER A 38 7.09 -0.22 -19.34
C SER A 38 7.73 -0.16 -17.94
N GLY A 39 7.35 -1.06 -17.03
CA GLY A 39 7.94 -1.13 -15.69
C GLY A 39 7.18 -0.35 -14.60
N LYS A 40 5.96 0.13 -14.84
CA LYS A 40 5.17 0.87 -13.84
C LYS A 40 4.95 0.04 -12.56
N SER A 41 4.39 -1.16 -12.69
CA SER A 41 4.16 -2.05 -11.55
C SER A 41 5.47 -2.59 -10.95
N THR A 42 6.54 -2.68 -11.76
CA THR A 42 7.89 -2.99 -11.25
C THR A 42 8.38 -1.90 -10.32
N LEU A 43 8.22 -0.62 -10.70
CA LEU A 43 8.60 0.49 -9.84
C LEU A 43 7.81 0.47 -8.52
N ALA A 44 6.49 0.24 -8.59
CA ALA A 44 5.64 0.10 -7.41
C ALA A 44 6.10 -1.05 -6.49
N SER A 45 6.44 -2.20 -7.06
CA SER A 45 6.92 -3.39 -6.34
C SER A 45 8.28 -3.15 -5.68
N VAL A 46 9.20 -2.51 -6.37
CA VAL A 46 10.54 -2.15 -5.82
C VAL A 46 10.38 -1.19 -4.64
N LEU A 47 9.52 -0.18 -4.76
CA LEU A 47 9.25 0.77 -3.68
C LEU A 47 8.56 0.12 -2.47
N ALA A 48 7.90 -1.01 -2.66
CA ALA A 48 7.29 -1.81 -1.60
C ALA A 48 8.23 -2.92 -1.06
N GLY A 49 9.46 -3.02 -1.56
CA GLY A 49 10.46 -3.98 -1.09
C GLY A 49 10.22 -5.43 -1.50
N LYS A 50 9.50 -5.68 -2.61
CA LYS A 50 9.30 -7.06 -3.07
C LYS A 50 10.62 -7.68 -3.52
N GLU A 51 10.97 -8.83 -2.95
CA GLU A 51 12.25 -9.52 -3.17
C GLU A 51 12.50 -9.99 -4.61
N GLU A 52 11.44 -10.15 -5.42
CA GLU A 52 11.53 -10.59 -6.82
C GLU A 52 12.25 -9.58 -7.73
N HIS A 53 12.45 -8.34 -7.24
CA HIS A 53 12.99 -7.22 -7.99
C HIS A 53 14.36 -6.81 -7.48
N GLU A 54 15.41 -7.30 -8.12
CA GLU A 54 16.77 -6.96 -7.75
C GLU A 54 17.14 -5.54 -8.18
N VAL A 55 17.55 -4.71 -7.24
CA VAL A 55 18.10 -3.38 -7.52
C VAL A 55 19.58 -3.51 -7.86
N ILE A 56 19.91 -3.29 -9.13
CA ILE A 56 21.30 -3.42 -9.63
C ILE A 56 22.11 -2.16 -9.35
N SER A 57 21.50 -0.99 -9.44
CA SER A 57 22.14 0.28 -9.14
C SER A 57 21.12 1.39 -8.93
N GLY A 58 21.59 2.50 -8.39
CA GLY A 58 20.76 3.63 -8.00
C GLY A 58 20.42 3.58 -6.51
N ASN A 59 19.72 4.59 -6.04
CA ASN A 59 19.28 4.68 -4.66
C ASN A 59 17.85 5.17 -4.57
N ILE A 60 17.18 4.80 -3.49
CA ILE A 60 15.81 5.21 -3.17
C ILE A 60 15.81 5.75 -1.74
N GLN A 61 15.61 7.04 -1.59
CA GLN A 61 15.51 7.68 -0.28
C GLN A 61 14.07 8.05 0.03
N PHE A 62 13.58 7.59 1.16
CA PHE A 62 12.29 7.98 1.72
C PHE A 62 12.48 8.64 3.09
N LEU A 63 12.06 9.89 3.23
CA LEU A 63 12.24 10.70 4.45
C LEU A 63 13.71 10.79 4.92
N ASN A 64 14.66 10.82 3.98
CA ASN A 64 16.11 10.83 4.15
C ASN A 64 16.71 9.49 4.62
N GLU A 65 15.96 8.42 4.60
CA GLU A 65 16.43 7.05 4.84
C GLU A 65 16.53 6.29 3.52
N GLU A 66 17.63 5.54 3.33
CA GLU A 66 17.77 4.63 2.18
C GLU A 66 16.88 3.41 2.40
N ILE A 67 16.05 3.07 1.41
CA ILE A 67 15.09 1.96 1.53
C ILE A 67 15.41 0.77 0.62
N VAL A 68 16.46 0.85 -0.19
CA VAL A 68 16.91 -0.30 -1.00
C VAL A 68 17.38 -1.42 -0.08
N GLY A 69 16.86 -2.62 -0.31
CA GLY A 69 17.20 -3.81 0.49
C GLY A 69 16.45 -3.95 1.81
N LEU A 70 15.56 -3.01 2.15
CA LEU A 70 14.65 -3.19 3.27
C LEU A 70 13.54 -4.17 2.91
N SER A 71 13.10 -4.95 3.89
CA SER A 71 11.95 -5.85 3.72
C SER A 71 10.63 -5.09 3.53
N PRO A 72 9.60 -5.71 2.93
CA PRO A 72 8.28 -5.10 2.82
C PRO A 72 7.69 -4.64 4.16
N GLU A 73 7.98 -5.39 5.23
CA GLU A 73 7.56 -5.04 6.58
C GLU A 73 8.23 -3.74 7.06
N GLU A 74 9.55 -3.62 6.91
CA GLU A 74 10.30 -2.42 7.29
C GLU A 74 9.81 -1.20 6.51
N ILE A 75 9.61 -1.33 5.20
CA ILE A 75 9.08 -0.27 4.32
C ILE A 75 7.66 0.16 4.76
N SER A 76 6.80 -0.81 5.07
CA SER A 76 5.46 -0.53 5.59
C SER A 76 5.51 0.25 6.91
N HIS A 77 6.44 -0.09 7.81
CA HIS A 77 6.63 0.63 9.07
C HIS A 77 7.11 2.08 8.89
N LEU A 78 7.88 2.37 7.84
CA LEU A 78 8.24 3.74 7.48
C LEU A 78 7.03 4.58 7.05
N GLY A 79 5.94 3.92 6.67
CA GLY A 79 4.67 4.53 6.27
C GLY A 79 4.45 4.58 4.78
N ILE A 80 5.03 3.66 4.03
CA ILE A 80 4.71 3.42 2.62
C ILE A 80 3.59 2.38 2.55
N PHE A 81 2.57 2.66 1.76
CA PHE A 81 1.45 1.77 1.48
C PHE A 81 1.42 1.45 -0.02
N LEU A 82 1.27 0.19 -0.36
CA LEU A 82 1.04 -0.26 -1.74
C LEU A 82 -0.37 -0.84 -1.85
N SER A 83 -1.19 -0.27 -2.75
CA SER A 83 -2.42 -0.91 -3.19
C SER A 83 -2.10 -1.91 -4.29
N PHE A 84 -2.50 -3.16 -4.10
CA PHE A 84 -2.22 -4.24 -5.04
C PHE A 84 -3.16 -4.21 -6.23
N GLN A 85 -2.65 -4.53 -7.41
CA GLN A 85 -3.49 -4.76 -8.60
C GLN A 85 -4.52 -5.87 -8.34
N TYR A 86 -4.10 -6.94 -7.66
CA TYR A 86 -4.95 -8.06 -7.23
C TYR A 86 -4.85 -8.25 -5.71
N PRO A 87 -5.81 -7.70 -4.93
CA PRO A 87 -5.80 -7.86 -3.48
C PRO A 87 -5.92 -9.31 -3.04
N VAL A 88 -5.03 -9.72 -2.14
CA VAL A 88 -4.96 -11.09 -1.62
C VAL A 88 -6.14 -11.38 -0.70
N GLU A 89 -6.66 -12.61 -0.75
CA GLU A 89 -7.65 -13.12 0.20
C GLU A 89 -6.94 -13.81 1.37
N ILE A 90 -7.38 -13.53 2.58
CA ILE A 90 -6.88 -14.19 3.80
C ILE A 90 -8.07 -14.78 4.55
N PRO A 91 -8.49 -16.02 4.19
CA PRO A 91 -9.61 -16.67 4.84
C PRO A 91 -9.34 -16.90 6.34
N GLY A 92 -10.37 -16.78 7.16
CA GLY A 92 -10.27 -17.02 8.60
C GLY A 92 -9.64 -15.90 9.42
N VAL A 93 -9.07 -14.86 8.79
CA VAL A 93 -8.58 -13.66 9.48
C VAL A 93 -9.54 -12.53 9.23
N SER A 94 -10.30 -12.11 10.25
CA SER A 94 -11.24 -11.01 10.09
C SER A 94 -10.53 -9.69 9.82
N LEU A 95 -11.17 -8.82 9.04
CA LEU A 95 -10.65 -7.48 8.75
C LEU A 95 -10.35 -6.70 10.04
N MET A 96 -11.20 -6.85 11.06
CA MET A 96 -10.99 -6.22 12.37
C MET A 96 -9.69 -6.69 13.04
N ASN A 97 -9.45 -8.01 13.10
CA ASN A 97 -8.26 -8.58 13.74
C ASN A 97 -6.99 -8.20 12.97
N PHE A 98 -7.04 -8.25 11.66
CA PHE A 98 -5.91 -7.84 10.82
C PHE A 98 -5.55 -6.37 11.04
N MET A 99 -6.52 -5.46 10.97
CA MET A 99 -6.26 -4.04 11.17
C MET A 99 -5.78 -3.73 12.58
N LYS A 100 -6.28 -4.44 13.58
CA LYS A 100 -5.80 -4.31 14.95
C LYS A 100 -4.32 -4.69 15.04
N ALA A 101 -3.94 -5.84 14.47
CA ALA A 101 -2.54 -6.30 14.45
C ALA A 101 -1.63 -5.29 13.73
N CYS A 102 -2.02 -4.80 12.55
CA CYS A 102 -1.25 -3.81 11.80
C CYS A 102 -1.04 -2.50 12.58
N LEU A 103 -2.08 -1.99 13.24
CA LEU A 103 -1.98 -0.76 14.01
C LEU A 103 -1.16 -0.94 15.30
N ASP A 104 -1.29 -2.08 15.97
CA ASP A 104 -0.51 -2.38 17.18
C ASP A 104 0.98 -2.51 16.85
N GLN A 105 1.34 -3.23 15.80
CA GLN A 105 2.73 -3.34 15.32
C GLN A 105 3.31 -1.97 14.96
N ARG A 106 2.53 -1.14 14.29
CA ARG A 106 2.97 0.23 13.97
C ARG A 106 3.18 1.08 15.21
N HIS A 107 2.31 0.99 16.21
CA HIS A 107 2.47 1.69 17.48
C HIS A 107 3.71 1.21 18.22
N GLU A 108 3.95 -0.09 18.27
CA GLU A 108 5.14 -0.68 18.87
C GLU A 108 6.43 -0.15 18.24
N LYS A 109 6.52 -0.17 16.92
CA LYS A 109 7.69 0.37 16.17
C LYS A 109 7.92 1.87 16.43
N LEU A 110 6.86 2.62 16.70
CA LEU A 110 6.95 4.05 17.04
C LEU A 110 7.15 4.30 18.53
N ASN A 111 7.36 3.25 19.34
CA ASN A 111 7.43 3.32 20.82
C ASN A 111 6.21 4.03 21.44
N LYS A 112 5.03 3.83 20.85
CA LYS A 112 3.75 4.36 21.33
C LYS A 112 2.95 3.26 22.02
N PRO A 113 2.13 3.59 23.01
CA PRO A 113 1.22 2.61 23.61
C PRO A 113 0.23 2.10 22.54
N ALA A 114 -0.21 0.85 22.68
CA ALA A 114 -1.25 0.30 21.84
C ALA A 114 -2.52 1.16 21.91
N MET A 115 -3.22 1.26 20.77
CA MET A 115 -4.47 2.03 20.73
C MET A 115 -5.52 1.39 21.64
N PRO A 116 -6.18 2.15 22.53
CA PRO A 116 -7.30 1.63 23.32
C PRO A 116 -8.38 1.00 22.43
N ALA A 117 -8.97 -0.10 22.90
CA ALA A 117 -9.98 -0.83 22.12
C ALA A 117 -11.18 0.03 21.73
N SER A 118 -11.60 0.95 22.61
CA SER A 118 -12.66 1.92 22.33
C SER A 118 -12.35 2.83 21.14
N ASP A 119 -11.13 3.36 21.10
CA ASP A 119 -10.68 4.30 20.06
C ASP A 119 -10.48 3.58 18.74
N PHE A 120 -9.94 2.36 18.78
CA PHE A 120 -9.84 1.48 17.63
C PHE A 120 -11.22 1.20 17.00
N LEU A 121 -12.19 0.74 17.80
CA LEU A 121 -13.54 0.46 17.32
C LEU A 121 -14.25 1.71 16.78
N LYS A 122 -14.06 2.85 17.43
CA LYS A 122 -14.58 4.12 16.96
C LYS A 122 -14.00 4.46 15.58
N LYS A 123 -12.67 4.40 15.43
CA LYS A 123 -11.99 4.68 14.16
C LYS A 123 -12.44 3.73 13.04
N MET A 124 -12.57 2.43 13.34
CA MET A 124 -13.09 1.45 12.37
C MET A 124 -14.48 1.82 11.86
N ARG A 125 -15.41 2.13 12.77
CA ARG A 125 -16.80 2.49 12.41
C ARG A 125 -16.88 3.82 11.63
N GLU A 126 -16.10 4.81 12.03
CA GLU A 126 -16.04 6.11 11.32
C GLU A 126 -15.52 5.93 9.89
N THR A 127 -14.51 5.08 9.70
CA THR A 127 -13.98 4.77 8.36
C THR A 127 -15.00 3.97 7.53
N CYS A 128 -15.68 2.99 8.11
CA CYS A 128 -16.78 2.31 7.41
C CYS A 128 -17.85 3.30 6.93
N LYS A 129 -18.26 4.21 7.80
CA LYS A 129 -19.27 5.22 7.47
C LYS A 129 -18.79 6.17 6.36
N SER A 130 -17.53 6.61 6.39
CA SER A 130 -16.99 7.53 5.37
C SER A 130 -16.91 6.91 3.98
N LEU A 131 -16.75 5.58 3.89
CA LEU A 131 -16.69 4.84 2.64
C LEU A 131 -17.99 4.15 2.25
N ASN A 132 -19.05 4.40 3.01
CA ASN A 132 -20.35 3.74 2.83
C ASN A 132 -20.22 2.20 2.79
N ILE A 133 -19.39 1.65 3.70
CA ILE A 133 -19.13 0.21 3.87
C ILE A 133 -20.00 -0.32 5.02
N ASP A 134 -20.62 -1.49 4.81
CA ASP A 134 -21.35 -2.18 5.87
C ASP A 134 -20.37 -2.64 6.97
N SER A 135 -20.77 -2.41 8.23
CA SER A 135 -20.00 -2.83 9.40
C SER A 135 -19.80 -4.35 9.48
N ASP A 136 -20.63 -5.14 8.82
CA ASP A 136 -20.50 -6.59 8.76
C ASP A 136 -19.20 -7.05 8.10
N TRP A 137 -18.62 -6.21 7.23
CA TRP A 137 -17.31 -6.48 6.63
C TRP A 137 -16.21 -6.65 7.68
N LEU A 138 -16.31 -5.98 8.82
CA LEU A 138 -15.30 -6.04 9.88
C LEU A 138 -15.14 -7.44 10.45
N SER A 139 -16.20 -8.26 10.40
CA SER A 139 -16.19 -9.64 10.89
C SER A 139 -15.81 -10.66 9.80
N ARG A 140 -15.86 -10.28 8.52
CA ARG A 140 -15.53 -11.16 7.39
C ARG A 140 -14.01 -11.33 7.25
N GLY A 141 -13.60 -12.46 6.66
CA GLY A 141 -12.21 -12.67 6.23
C GLY A 141 -11.78 -11.59 5.24
N ILE A 142 -10.49 -11.25 5.26
CA ILE A 142 -9.94 -10.22 4.37
C ILE A 142 -10.15 -10.65 2.93
N ASN A 143 -10.93 -9.85 2.20
CA ASN A 143 -11.28 -10.06 0.79
C ASN A 143 -11.99 -11.40 0.50
N ASP A 144 -12.33 -12.19 1.52
CA ASP A 144 -12.95 -13.50 1.38
C ASP A 144 -14.38 -13.36 0.81
N GLY A 145 -14.58 -13.87 -0.41
CA GLY A 145 -15.83 -13.75 -1.15
C GLY A 145 -16.22 -12.33 -1.55
N PHE A 146 -15.27 -11.39 -1.57
CA PHE A 146 -15.53 -10.02 -2.03
C PHE A 146 -15.51 -9.95 -3.56
N SER A 147 -16.41 -9.17 -4.13
CA SER A 147 -16.33 -8.74 -5.53
C SER A 147 -15.09 -7.87 -5.77
N GLY A 148 -14.71 -7.67 -7.04
CA GLY A 148 -13.58 -6.79 -7.38
C GLY A 148 -13.72 -5.38 -6.80
N GLY A 149 -14.91 -4.78 -6.90
CA GLY A 149 -15.19 -3.47 -6.33
C GLY A 149 -15.13 -3.44 -4.81
N GLU A 150 -15.60 -4.49 -4.14
CA GLU A 150 -15.49 -4.60 -2.68
C GLU A 150 -14.03 -4.75 -2.23
N LYS A 151 -13.21 -5.53 -2.95
CA LYS A 151 -11.78 -5.66 -2.67
C LYS A 151 -11.07 -4.31 -2.75
N LYS A 152 -11.36 -3.51 -3.78
CA LYS A 152 -10.79 -2.17 -3.92
C LYS A 152 -11.23 -1.22 -2.82
N ARG A 153 -12.52 -1.21 -2.46
CA ARG A 153 -12.99 -0.42 -1.32
C ARG A 153 -12.34 -0.86 0.00
N ASN A 154 -12.10 -2.16 0.17
CA ASN A 154 -11.37 -2.66 1.33
C ASN A 154 -9.91 -2.19 1.38
N GLU A 155 -9.23 -2.07 0.25
CA GLU A 155 -7.88 -1.48 0.20
C GLU A 155 -7.90 0.00 0.58
N ILE A 156 -8.87 0.78 0.08
CA ILE A 156 -9.05 2.18 0.47
C ILE A 156 -9.34 2.28 1.97
N PHE A 157 -10.17 1.40 2.51
CA PHE A 157 -10.45 1.31 3.94
C PHE A 157 -9.16 1.08 4.75
N GLN A 158 -8.34 0.12 4.34
CA GLN A 158 -7.05 -0.16 5.00
C GLN A 158 -6.11 1.05 4.91
N MET A 159 -6.01 1.68 3.75
CA MET A 159 -5.18 2.87 3.53
C MET A 159 -5.60 4.02 4.45
N LEU A 160 -6.88 4.32 4.57
CA LEU A 160 -7.38 5.39 5.45
C LEU A 160 -7.10 5.10 6.93
N LEU A 161 -7.25 3.84 7.36
CA LEU A 161 -6.94 3.45 8.73
C LEU A 161 -5.46 3.53 9.04
N LEU A 162 -4.62 3.06 8.14
CA LEU A 162 -3.17 3.08 8.30
C LEU A 162 -2.59 4.49 8.16
N ASN A 163 -3.28 5.39 7.45
CA ASN A 163 -2.84 6.77 7.23
C ASN A 163 -1.35 6.85 6.85
N PRO A 164 -0.97 6.32 5.68
CA PRO A 164 0.43 6.26 5.25
C PRO A 164 0.98 7.66 4.95
N LYS A 165 2.30 7.77 4.95
CA LYS A 165 3.00 8.99 4.51
C LYS A 165 3.11 9.04 2.98
N LEU A 166 3.21 7.88 2.34
CA LEU A 166 3.21 7.69 0.89
C LEU A 166 2.28 6.54 0.52
N ALA A 167 1.32 6.81 -0.36
CA ALA A 167 0.49 5.77 -0.97
C ALA A 167 0.91 5.56 -2.43
N ILE A 168 1.17 4.31 -2.80
CA ILE A 168 1.45 3.88 -4.15
C ILE A 168 0.22 3.10 -4.63
N LEU A 169 -0.43 3.60 -5.68
CA LEU A 169 -1.67 3.05 -6.20
C LEU A 169 -1.39 2.47 -7.59
N ASP A 170 -1.41 1.13 -7.70
CA ASP A 170 -1.16 0.44 -8.96
C ASP A 170 -2.48 -0.06 -9.56
N GLU A 171 -2.98 0.64 -10.59
CA GLU A 171 -4.23 0.33 -11.33
C GLU A 171 -5.45 0.11 -10.40
N THR A 172 -5.62 0.98 -9.40
CA THR A 172 -6.72 0.87 -8.42
C THR A 172 -8.10 1.06 -9.04
N ASP A 173 -8.19 1.68 -10.21
CA ASP A 173 -9.39 1.92 -10.99
C ASP A 173 -9.76 0.76 -11.94
N SER A 174 -8.85 -0.20 -12.15
CA SER A 174 -9.10 -1.33 -13.03
C SER A 174 -10.20 -2.23 -12.47
N GLY A 175 -11.26 -2.45 -13.27
CA GLY A 175 -12.39 -3.31 -12.88
C GLY A 175 -13.42 -2.66 -11.95
N LEU A 176 -13.33 -1.37 -11.69
CA LEU A 176 -14.38 -0.60 -11.02
C LEU A 176 -15.41 -0.09 -12.03
N ASP A 177 -16.68 -0.11 -11.65
CA ASP A 177 -17.72 0.60 -12.36
C ASP A 177 -17.65 2.12 -12.09
N ILE A 178 -18.33 2.91 -12.92
CA ILE A 178 -18.33 4.38 -12.83
C ILE A 178 -18.84 4.89 -11.46
N ASP A 179 -19.70 4.14 -10.81
CA ASP A 179 -20.26 4.55 -9.52
C ASP A 179 -19.29 4.28 -8.37
N ALA A 180 -18.49 3.22 -8.46
CA ALA A 180 -17.40 2.93 -7.51
C ALA A 180 -16.23 3.91 -7.61
N LEU A 181 -16.03 4.55 -8.78
CA LEU A 181 -15.00 5.58 -8.98
C LEU A 181 -15.35 6.96 -8.39
N LYS A 182 -16.61 7.17 -7.95
CA LYS A 182 -17.07 8.46 -7.40
C LYS A 182 -16.97 8.55 -5.88
N ILE A 183 -16.54 7.49 -5.22
CA ILE A 183 -16.33 7.41 -3.77
C ILE A 183 -14.89 7.81 -3.44
#